data_d58019af202c6df49fbe409999ed4289
#
_entry.id   d58019af202c6df49fbe409999ed4289
#
_cell.length_a   1.000
_cell.length_b   1.000
_cell.length_c   1.000
_cell.angle_alpha   90.00
_cell.angle_beta   90.00
_cell.angle_gamma   90.00
#
_symmetry.space_group_name_H-M   'P 1'
#
loop_
_entity.id
_entity.type
_entity.pdbx_description
1 polymer ?
#
loop_
_entity_poly.entity_id
_entity_poly.type
_entity_poly.pdbx_seq_one_letter_code
_entity_poly.pdbx_strand_id
1 'polypeptide(L)'
;MFPLLRTDPERAAWIDRFAADIGTLAEDSRAELDAANRQNRFPREIYAELGRRGYLGPLVPREWGGLGGGAAEYVVINEEIGRHGMVTGQVAIQGQRWLLDWGTDEQKERWLRGIAAGQLVFSESISEKNAGSSFKTMQATATRDGADWILVGDKTHVNLGADCDVTLFYANAPEGLTSFLVDTSLPGITTEVTDAIGSRLIRTADVHFDHVRVRDADLLGPAGGGLQTFLSTFNVSRLGNASELIGLGRRAMELALRYAQQRQVGDNMVTDFQGIQWMVADSWTALHAASLARDLAAQIYDQGQEVALHTTAAKQLAVIGAESASRTAYSMTGGHSLYFDQPYTDIDNEIKVLKVAGGSSEIMRNYIARRILKDPGHEGVN
;
A
#
# COMPACT_ATOMS: atom_id res chain seq x y z
N MET A 1 -5.74 -12.15 9.37
CA MET A 1 -5.28 -12.81 10.61
C MET A 1 -4.81 -11.73 11.58
N PHE A 2 -5.47 -11.57 12.73
CA PHE A 2 -5.28 -10.40 13.61
C PHE A 2 -5.13 -10.85 15.07
N PRO A 3 -4.04 -11.59 15.42
CA PRO A 3 -3.96 -12.28 16.69
C PRO A 3 -3.98 -11.35 17.91
N LEU A 4 -3.39 -10.17 17.84
CA LEU A 4 -3.40 -9.21 18.95
C LEU A 4 -4.59 -8.24 18.89
N LEU A 5 -5.09 -7.91 17.69
CA LEU A 5 -6.21 -6.97 17.55
C LEU A 5 -7.56 -7.59 17.94
N ARG A 6 -7.69 -8.92 17.91
CA ARG A 6 -8.90 -9.65 18.31
C ARG A 6 -9.01 -9.91 19.81
N THR A 7 -8.07 -9.45 20.62
CA THR A 7 -8.14 -9.55 22.09
C THR A 7 -9.22 -8.64 22.69
N ASP A 8 -9.60 -7.59 21.98
CA ASP A 8 -10.74 -6.73 22.29
C ASP A 8 -12.01 -7.28 21.61
N PRO A 9 -13.08 -7.64 22.36
CA PRO A 9 -14.29 -8.24 21.78
C PRO A 9 -15.04 -7.33 20.80
N GLU A 10 -15.07 -6.01 21.04
CA GLU A 10 -15.78 -5.07 20.15
C GLU A 10 -15.03 -4.95 18.84
N ARG A 11 -13.69 -4.84 18.90
CA ARG A 11 -12.84 -4.83 17.71
C ARG A 11 -12.89 -6.17 16.96
N ALA A 12 -12.92 -7.30 17.67
CA ALA A 12 -13.08 -8.61 17.04
C ALA A 12 -14.40 -8.70 16.25
N ALA A 13 -15.50 -8.25 16.84
CA ALA A 13 -16.79 -8.19 16.16
C ALA A 13 -16.82 -7.23 14.97
N TRP A 14 -16.12 -6.10 15.06
CA TRP A 14 -15.96 -5.17 13.94
C TRP A 14 -15.16 -5.82 12.81
N ILE A 15 -14.04 -6.49 13.12
CA ILE A 15 -13.21 -7.22 12.15
C ILE A 15 -14.05 -8.25 11.39
N ASP A 16 -14.87 -9.02 12.10
CA ASP A 16 -15.71 -10.05 11.47
C ASP A 16 -16.75 -9.46 10.53
N ARG A 17 -17.44 -8.39 10.94
CA ARG A 17 -18.39 -7.68 10.08
C ARG A 17 -17.71 -7.08 8.84
N PHE A 18 -16.58 -6.42 9.04
CA PHE A 18 -15.81 -5.84 7.94
C PHE A 18 -15.33 -6.90 6.95
N ALA A 19 -14.74 -8.01 7.45
CA ALA A 19 -14.25 -9.10 6.60
C ALA A 19 -15.37 -9.75 5.79
N ALA A 20 -16.56 -9.91 6.37
CA ALA A 20 -17.73 -10.41 5.67
C ALA A 20 -18.21 -9.43 4.58
N ASP A 21 -18.28 -8.15 4.88
CA ASP A 21 -18.71 -7.11 3.94
C ASP A 21 -17.76 -6.95 2.75
N ILE A 22 -16.44 -6.93 3.01
CA ILE A 22 -15.41 -6.92 1.96
C ILE A 22 -15.44 -8.21 1.14
N GLY A 23 -15.64 -9.36 1.78
CA GLY A 23 -15.78 -10.63 1.08
C GLY A 23 -16.92 -10.62 0.07
N THR A 24 -18.10 -10.15 0.50
CA THR A 24 -19.27 -9.98 -0.37
C THR A 24 -19.00 -9.02 -1.52
N LEU A 25 -18.46 -7.84 -1.23
CA LEU A 25 -18.13 -6.86 -2.27
C LEU A 25 -17.14 -7.43 -3.30
N ALA A 26 -16.12 -8.15 -2.84
CA ALA A 26 -15.12 -8.76 -3.72
C ALA A 26 -15.72 -9.87 -4.61
N GLU A 27 -16.67 -10.65 -4.07
CA GLU A 27 -17.35 -11.71 -4.80
C GLU A 27 -18.27 -11.13 -5.87
N ASP A 28 -19.09 -10.14 -5.52
CA ASP A 28 -19.96 -9.42 -6.44
C ASP A 28 -19.19 -8.69 -7.56
N SER A 29 -17.97 -8.22 -7.23
CA SER A 29 -17.13 -7.46 -8.16
C SER A 29 -16.08 -8.33 -8.88
N ARG A 30 -16.05 -9.66 -8.68
CA ARG A 30 -14.97 -10.53 -9.16
C ARG A 30 -14.74 -10.44 -10.66
N ALA A 31 -15.80 -10.52 -11.44
CA ALA A 31 -15.71 -10.47 -12.90
C ALA A 31 -15.10 -9.14 -13.41
N GLU A 32 -15.48 -8.03 -12.77
CA GLU A 32 -14.96 -6.70 -13.07
C GLU A 32 -13.48 -6.54 -12.64
N LEU A 33 -13.12 -7.01 -11.44
CA LEU A 33 -11.75 -7.00 -10.97
C LEU A 33 -10.83 -7.80 -11.89
N ASP A 34 -11.25 -9.00 -12.29
CA ASP A 34 -10.47 -9.86 -13.17
C ASP A 34 -10.34 -9.25 -14.57
N ALA A 35 -11.40 -8.64 -15.09
CA ALA A 35 -11.36 -7.94 -16.37
C ALA A 35 -10.46 -6.71 -16.32
N ALA A 36 -10.56 -5.89 -15.27
CA ALA A 36 -9.75 -4.71 -15.05
C ALA A 36 -8.26 -5.07 -14.93
N ASN A 37 -7.93 -6.14 -14.18
CA ASN A 37 -6.56 -6.62 -14.02
C ASN A 37 -5.96 -7.05 -15.37
N ARG A 38 -6.68 -7.86 -16.16
CA ARG A 38 -6.22 -8.28 -17.49
C ARG A 38 -6.00 -7.10 -18.45
N GLN A 39 -6.85 -6.06 -18.34
CA GLN A 39 -6.82 -4.87 -19.21
C GLN A 39 -5.88 -3.77 -18.71
N ASN A 40 -5.18 -3.97 -17.58
CA ASN A 40 -4.41 -2.92 -16.91
C ASN A 40 -5.26 -1.65 -16.73
N ARG A 41 -6.42 -1.77 -16.10
CA ARG A 41 -7.42 -0.71 -15.95
C ARG A 41 -7.79 -0.49 -14.48
N PHE A 42 -7.86 0.76 -14.07
CA PHE A 42 -8.32 1.14 -12.74
C PHE A 42 -9.84 0.98 -12.61
N PRO A 43 -10.36 0.17 -11.68
CA PRO A 43 -11.79 -0.01 -11.48
C PRO A 43 -12.37 1.09 -10.57
N ARG A 44 -12.52 2.31 -11.11
CA ARG A 44 -12.92 3.52 -10.36
C ARG A 44 -14.23 3.34 -9.59
N GLU A 45 -15.19 2.57 -10.10
CA GLU A 45 -16.47 2.33 -9.42
C GLU A 45 -16.32 1.48 -8.15
N ILE A 46 -15.46 0.45 -8.18
CA ILE A 46 -15.15 -0.36 -6.99
C ILE A 46 -14.41 0.49 -5.96
N TYR A 47 -13.46 1.33 -6.41
CA TYR A 47 -12.78 2.27 -5.54
C TYR A 47 -13.76 3.25 -4.88
N ALA A 48 -14.68 3.82 -5.65
CA ALA A 48 -15.73 4.71 -5.13
C ALA A 48 -16.66 3.98 -4.14
N GLU A 49 -16.97 2.70 -4.37
CA GLU A 49 -17.77 1.90 -3.44
C GLU A 49 -17.05 1.66 -2.11
N LEU A 50 -15.74 1.38 -2.14
CA LEU A 50 -14.92 1.31 -0.92
C LEU A 50 -14.96 2.63 -0.14
N GLY A 51 -14.91 3.76 -0.84
CA GLY A 51 -15.03 5.09 -0.24
C GLY A 51 -16.41 5.32 0.38
N ARG A 52 -17.51 4.99 -0.32
CA ARG A 52 -18.88 5.10 0.22
C ARG A 52 -19.10 4.28 1.49
N ARG A 53 -18.42 3.14 1.62
CA ARG A 53 -18.41 2.31 2.84
C ARG A 53 -17.48 2.82 3.93
N GLY A 54 -16.71 3.90 3.67
CA GLY A 54 -15.75 4.51 4.61
C GLY A 54 -14.39 3.80 4.67
N TYR A 55 -14.14 2.80 3.80
CA TYR A 55 -12.95 1.94 3.87
C TYR A 55 -11.69 2.60 3.29
N LEU A 56 -11.83 3.71 2.58
CA LEU A 56 -10.71 4.50 2.12
C LEU A 56 -10.23 5.57 3.12
N GLY A 57 -11.01 5.83 4.18
CA GLY A 57 -10.69 6.84 5.19
C GLY A 57 -10.49 6.30 6.61
N PRO A 58 -9.78 5.16 6.85
CA PRO A 58 -9.68 4.59 8.19
C PRO A 58 -8.99 5.51 9.20
N LEU A 59 -7.97 6.25 8.76
CA LEU A 59 -7.18 7.15 9.60
C LEU A 59 -7.72 8.59 9.63
N VAL A 60 -8.75 8.88 8.85
CA VAL A 60 -9.34 10.21 8.74
C VAL A 60 -10.39 10.42 9.82
N PRO A 61 -10.35 11.52 10.60
CA PRO A 61 -11.37 11.86 11.57
C PRO A 61 -12.76 11.96 10.93
N ARG A 62 -13.80 11.67 11.73
CA ARG A 62 -15.19 11.70 11.24
C ARG A 62 -15.63 13.06 10.74
N GLU A 63 -15.12 14.14 11.33
CA GLU A 63 -15.39 15.53 10.90
C GLU A 63 -14.92 15.79 9.46
N TRP A 64 -13.91 15.03 8.98
CA TRP A 64 -13.40 15.07 7.61
C TRP A 64 -13.98 13.95 6.72
N GLY A 65 -15.01 13.24 7.19
CA GLY A 65 -15.69 12.18 6.42
C GLY A 65 -15.06 10.81 6.48
N GLY A 66 -14.07 10.60 7.37
CA GLY A 66 -13.42 9.31 7.55
C GLY A 66 -14.08 8.41 8.60
N LEU A 67 -13.47 7.25 8.85
CA LEU A 67 -13.92 6.26 9.82
C LEU A 67 -13.65 6.72 11.28
N GLY A 68 -12.65 7.58 11.50
CA GLY A 68 -12.19 8.00 12.83
C GLY A 68 -11.51 6.86 13.59
N GLY A 69 -10.93 5.90 12.88
CA GLY A 69 -10.15 4.80 13.43
C GLY A 69 -8.65 5.13 13.53
N GLY A 70 -7.87 4.10 13.84
CA GLY A 70 -6.42 4.16 13.97
C GLY A 70 -5.70 3.19 13.02
N ALA A 71 -4.42 2.94 13.33
CA ALA A 71 -3.61 1.99 12.59
C ALA A 71 -4.18 0.55 12.69
N ALA A 72 -4.87 0.22 13.78
CA ALA A 72 -5.54 -1.07 13.94
C ALA A 72 -6.59 -1.30 12.84
N GLU A 73 -7.48 -0.33 12.58
CA GLU A 73 -8.48 -0.40 11.51
C GLU A 73 -7.82 -0.39 10.13
N TYR A 74 -6.80 0.44 9.96
CA TYR A 74 -6.04 0.56 8.72
C TYR A 74 -5.40 -0.78 8.30
N VAL A 75 -4.75 -1.49 9.22
CA VAL A 75 -4.09 -2.76 8.88
C VAL A 75 -5.10 -3.88 8.59
N VAL A 76 -6.26 -3.88 9.25
CA VAL A 76 -7.34 -4.83 8.98
C VAL A 76 -7.87 -4.63 7.57
N ILE A 77 -8.16 -3.38 7.20
CA ILE A 77 -8.67 -3.03 5.88
C ILE A 77 -7.68 -3.48 4.79
N ASN A 78 -6.40 -3.16 4.93
CA ASN A 78 -5.40 -3.51 3.91
C ASN A 78 -5.16 -5.03 3.82
N GLU A 79 -5.21 -5.78 4.94
CA GLU A 79 -5.06 -7.23 4.88
C GLU A 79 -6.25 -7.88 4.15
N GLU A 80 -7.49 -7.52 4.48
CA GLU A 80 -8.66 -8.13 3.83
C GLU A 80 -8.77 -7.72 2.36
N ILE A 81 -8.39 -6.50 2.01
CA ILE A 81 -8.31 -6.06 0.62
C ILE A 81 -7.28 -6.87 -0.17
N GLY A 82 -6.08 -7.06 0.36
CA GLY A 82 -5.06 -7.93 -0.24
C GLY A 82 -5.54 -9.39 -0.36
N ARG A 83 -6.20 -9.91 0.69
CA ARG A 83 -6.77 -11.26 0.70
C ARG A 83 -7.82 -11.48 -0.40
N HIS A 84 -8.56 -10.45 -0.74
CA HIS A 84 -9.58 -10.52 -1.79
C HIS A 84 -9.09 -10.06 -3.16
N GLY A 85 -7.83 -9.59 -3.28
CA GLY A 85 -7.24 -9.10 -4.51
C GLY A 85 -8.01 -7.90 -5.07
N MET A 86 -8.40 -7.00 -4.18
CA MET A 86 -9.08 -5.75 -4.52
C MET A 86 -8.06 -4.61 -4.60
N VAL A 87 -8.41 -3.59 -5.37
CA VAL A 87 -7.60 -2.38 -5.46
C VAL A 87 -7.87 -1.48 -4.28
N THR A 88 -6.82 -1.04 -3.63
CA THR A 88 -6.96 0.08 -2.69
C THR A 88 -6.22 1.32 -3.12
N GLY A 89 -5.14 1.16 -3.87
CA GLY A 89 -4.21 2.26 -3.95
C GLY A 89 -3.81 2.70 -2.54
N GLN A 90 -2.96 1.96 -1.89
CA GLN A 90 -2.42 2.33 -0.57
C GLN A 90 -1.93 3.78 -0.52
N VAL A 91 -1.41 4.30 -1.65
CA VAL A 91 -0.98 5.68 -1.78
C VAL A 91 -2.13 6.65 -1.52
N ALA A 92 -3.36 6.33 -1.95
CA ALA A 92 -4.52 7.18 -1.65
C ALA A 92 -4.83 7.22 -0.15
N ILE A 93 -4.79 6.08 0.53
CA ILE A 93 -5.03 5.99 1.98
C ILE A 93 -3.87 6.64 2.76
N GLN A 94 -2.65 6.41 2.35
CA GLN A 94 -1.45 7.01 2.92
C GLN A 94 -1.43 8.53 2.68
N GLY A 95 -1.86 8.99 1.50
CA GLY A 95 -1.91 10.40 1.13
C GLY A 95 -2.80 11.24 2.04
N GLN A 96 -3.86 10.65 2.58
CA GLN A 96 -4.71 11.31 3.56
C GLN A 96 -3.93 11.69 4.82
N ARG A 97 -2.94 10.87 5.24
CA ARG A 97 -2.10 11.18 6.39
C ARG A 97 -1.23 12.40 6.15
N TRP A 98 -0.68 12.59 4.94
CA TRP A 98 0.04 13.82 4.60
C TRP A 98 -0.84 15.06 4.72
N LEU A 99 -2.09 15.00 4.21
CA LEU A 99 -3.04 16.10 4.35
C LEU A 99 -3.41 16.39 5.82
N LEU A 100 -3.56 15.35 6.64
CA LEU A 100 -3.85 15.51 8.06
C LEU A 100 -2.70 16.18 8.81
N ASP A 101 -1.46 15.78 8.52
CA ASP A 101 -0.28 16.25 9.26
C ASP A 101 0.22 17.62 8.79
N TRP A 102 0.11 17.92 7.49
CA TRP A 102 0.76 19.05 6.85
C TRP A 102 -0.21 19.98 6.11
N GLY A 103 -1.41 19.52 5.81
CA GLY A 103 -2.38 20.29 5.04
C GLY A 103 -3.03 21.39 5.84
N THR A 104 -3.26 22.55 5.18
CA THR A 104 -4.13 23.60 5.70
C THR A 104 -5.59 23.14 5.70
N ASP A 105 -6.47 23.84 6.44
CA ASP A 105 -7.88 23.50 6.45
C ASP A 105 -8.53 23.67 5.05
N GLU A 106 -8.05 24.63 4.25
CA GLU A 106 -8.49 24.81 2.85
C GLU A 106 -8.09 23.58 1.99
N GLN A 107 -6.87 23.07 2.16
CA GLN A 107 -6.41 21.87 1.45
C GLN A 107 -7.15 20.61 1.89
N LYS A 108 -7.45 20.48 3.18
CA LYS A 108 -8.26 19.36 3.71
C LYS A 108 -9.68 19.40 3.17
N GLU A 109 -10.31 20.57 3.16
CA GLU A 109 -11.66 20.73 2.61
C GLU A 109 -11.69 20.46 1.11
N ARG A 110 -10.67 20.92 0.36
CA ARG A 110 -10.59 20.72 -1.07
C ARG A 110 -10.37 19.27 -1.46
N TRP A 111 -9.51 18.53 -0.74
CA TRP A 111 -9.01 17.24 -1.17
C TRP A 111 -9.38 16.06 -0.24
N LEU A 112 -9.23 16.22 1.08
CA LEU A 112 -9.28 15.12 2.02
C LEU A 112 -10.65 14.42 2.06
N ARG A 113 -11.73 15.20 2.07
CA ARG A 113 -13.11 14.66 2.07
C ARG A 113 -13.38 13.82 0.83
N GLY A 114 -13.03 14.35 -0.34
CA GLY A 114 -13.24 13.66 -1.62
C GLY A 114 -12.41 12.38 -1.73
N ILE A 115 -11.16 12.40 -1.23
CA ILE A 115 -10.29 11.22 -1.21
C ILE A 115 -10.84 10.16 -0.25
N ALA A 116 -11.22 10.54 0.98
CA ALA A 116 -11.78 9.61 1.96
C ALA A 116 -13.10 8.97 1.49
N ALA A 117 -13.92 9.73 0.76
CA ALA A 117 -15.17 9.26 0.17
C ALA A 117 -15.00 8.47 -1.15
N GLY A 118 -13.77 8.32 -1.67
CA GLY A 118 -13.51 7.65 -2.95
C GLY A 118 -14.00 8.42 -4.19
N GLN A 119 -14.30 9.70 -4.04
CA GLN A 119 -14.71 10.59 -5.13
C GLN A 119 -13.50 11.12 -5.91
N LEU A 120 -12.41 11.34 -5.19
CA LEU A 120 -11.12 11.77 -5.73
C LEU A 120 -10.07 10.69 -5.51
N VAL A 121 -9.18 10.55 -6.47
CA VAL A 121 -8.05 9.62 -6.45
C VAL A 121 -6.77 10.41 -6.20
N PHE A 122 -6.02 10.00 -5.18
CA PHE A 122 -4.74 10.60 -4.81
C PHE A 122 -3.58 9.75 -5.33
N SER A 123 -2.49 10.42 -5.71
CA SER A 123 -1.25 9.80 -6.14
C SER A 123 -0.04 10.49 -5.49
N GLU A 124 1.14 9.85 -5.56
CA GLU A 124 2.43 10.41 -5.14
C GLU A 124 3.43 10.37 -6.28
N SER A 125 3.92 11.53 -6.70
CA SER A 125 4.87 11.75 -7.78
C SER A 125 6.25 12.13 -7.22
N ILE A 126 7.04 11.12 -6.78
CA ILE A 126 8.35 11.34 -6.15
C ILE A 126 9.49 10.74 -6.95
N SER A 127 9.39 9.47 -7.37
CA SER A 127 10.47 8.75 -8.04
C SER A 127 10.76 9.31 -9.43
N GLU A 128 12.04 9.31 -9.82
CA GLU A 128 12.52 9.67 -11.15
C GLU A 128 13.42 8.55 -11.68
N LYS A 129 13.69 8.52 -12.96
CA LYS A 129 14.52 7.51 -13.61
C LYS A 129 15.87 7.30 -12.90
N ASN A 130 16.45 8.36 -12.31
CA ASN A 130 17.72 8.33 -11.61
C ASN A 130 17.60 8.60 -10.10
N ALA A 131 16.39 8.71 -9.55
CA ALA A 131 16.14 8.98 -8.13
C ALA A 131 14.98 8.11 -7.61
N GLY A 132 15.32 7.06 -6.85
CA GLY A 132 14.36 6.15 -6.21
C GLY A 132 14.70 6.00 -4.72
N SER A 133 15.57 5.05 -4.36
CA SER A 133 16.00 4.84 -2.96
C SER A 133 16.80 6.02 -2.37
N SER A 134 17.21 6.99 -3.19
CA SER A 134 17.88 8.23 -2.78
C SER A 134 17.31 9.40 -3.58
N PHE A 135 16.97 10.49 -2.88
CA PHE A 135 16.46 11.74 -3.49
C PHE A 135 17.58 12.72 -3.89
N LYS A 136 18.85 12.38 -3.60
CA LYS A 136 20.00 13.27 -3.87
C LYS A 136 20.18 13.58 -5.35
N THR A 137 19.70 12.71 -6.22
CA THR A 137 19.82 12.83 -7.68
C THR A 137 18.52 13.27 -8.35
N MET A 138 17.54 13.72 -7.58
CA MET A 138 16.28 14.25 -8.10
C MET A 138 16.52 15.47 -8.98
N GLN A 139 15.91 15.51 -10.15
CA GLN A 139 16.09 16.55 -11.16
C GLN A 139 14.88 17.48 -11.29
N ALA A 140 13.70 17.03 -10.87
CA ALA A 140 12.51 17.89 -10.89
C ALA A 140 12.76 19.18 -10.12
N THR A 141 12.28 20.30 -10.67
CA THR A 141 12.51 21.64 -10.14
C THR A 141 11.20 22.37 -9.88
N ALA A 142 11.21 23.22 -8.87
CA ALA A 142 10.17 24.18 -8.59
C ALA A 142 10.81 25.58 -8.50
N THR A 143 10.38 26.51 -9.36
CA THR A 143 10.88 27.87 -9.40
C THR A 143 9.77 28.86 -9.12
N ARG A 144 10.06 29.92 -8.35
CA ARG A 144 9.09 30.96 -8.09
C ARG A 144 8.85 31.82 -9.32
N ASP A 145 7.57 32.13 -9.57
CA ASP A 145 7.13 33.10 -10.58
C ASP A 145 6.10 34.05 -9.96
N GLY A 146 6.57 35.15 -9.39
CA GLY A 146 5.77 36.04 -8.58
C GLY A 146 5.27 35.38 -7.30
N ALA A 147 3.96 35.26 -7.13
CA ALA A 147 3.31 34.61 -5.99
C ALA A 147 3.07 33.09 -6.22
N ASP A 148 3.37 32.60 -7.42
CA ASP A 148 3.14 31.20 -7.82
C ASP A 148 4.46 30.44 -7.96
N TRP A 149 4.34 29.16 -8.31
CA TRP A 149 5.44 28.26 -8.62
C TRP A 149 5.26 27.67 -10.01
N ILE A 150 6.38 27.44 -10.69
CA ILE A 150 6.45 26.69 -11.95
C ILE A 150 7.16 25.37 -11.67
N LEU A 151 6.47 24.27 -11.95
CA LEU A 151 6.96 22.91 -11.74
C LEU A 151 7.39 22.31 -13.08
N VAL A 152 8.58 21.71 -13.10
CA VAL A 152 9.14 20.99 -14.26
C VAL A 152 9.78 19.71 -13.78
N GLY A 153 9.51 18.58 -14.47
CA GLY A 153 10.16 17.31 -14.19
C GLY A 153 9.40 16.10 -14.68
N ASP A 154 10.12 14.98 -14.71
CA ASP A 154 9.62 13.69 -15.14
C ASP A 154 9.59 12.74 -13.95
N LYS A 155 8.42 12.21 -13.63
CA LYS A 155 8.23 11.23 -12.54
C LYS A 155 7.93 9.87 -13.14
N THR A 156 8.50 8.83 -12.54
CA THR A 156 8.35 7.45 -13.00
C THR A 156 7.77 6.54 -11.92
N HIS A 157 7.14 5.45 -12.34
CA HIS A 157 6.53 4.47 -11.45
C HIS A 157 5.48 5.07 -10.50
N VAL A 158 4.72 6.05 -10.98
CA VAL A 158 3.68 6.72 -10.21
C VAL A 158 2.44 5.84 -10.15
N ASN A 159 2.17 5.24 -8.99
CA ASN A 159 0.96 4.46 -8.77
C ASN A 159 -0.28 5.37 -8.88
N LEU A 160 -1.31 4.92 -9.60
CA LEU A 160 -2.49 5.73 -9.94
C LEU A 160 -2.18 6.98 -10.76
N GLY A 161 -0.97 7.12 -11.30
CA GLY A 161 -0.52 8.33 -12.00
C GLY A 161 -1.38 8.72 -13.19
N ALA A 162 -1.99 7.74 -13.87
CA ALA A 162 -2.89 7.97 -15.01
C ALA A 162 -4.37 8.18 -14.62
N ASP A 163 -4.73 7.96 -13.34
CA ASP A 163 -6.12 7.94 -12.87
C ASP A 163 -6.38 8.93 -11.73
N CYS A 164 -5.34 9.57 -11.20
CA CYS A 164 -5.47 10.48 -10.06
C CYS A 164 -6.04 11.84 -10.46
N ASP A 165 -6.77 12.41 -9.51
CA ASP A 165 -7.33 13.77 -9.59
C ASP A 165 -6.38 14.79 -8.93
N VAL A 166 -5.56 14.32 -7.98
CA VAL A 166 -4.53 15.10 -7.29
C VAL A 166 -3.29 14.25 -7.04
N THR A 167 -2.11 14.82 -7.23
CA THR A 167 -0.84 14.17 -6.92
C THR A 167 0.01 15.01 -6.00
N LEU A 168 0.75 14.35 -5.09
CA LEU A 168 1.78 15.00 -4.27
C LEU A 168 3.10 14.96 -5.05
N PHE A 169 3.46 16.12 -5.61
CA PHE A 169 4.66 16.28 -6.42
C PHE A 169 5.83 16.79 -5.59
N TYR A 170 7.00 16.16 -5.72
CA TYR A 170 8.24 16.58 -5.06
C TYR A 170 9.24 17.13 -6.06
N ALA A 171 9.82 18.29 -5.74
CA ALA A 171 10.80 18.96 -6.59
C ALA A 171 11.86 19.72 -5.76
N ASN A 172 13.00 19.97 -6.36
CA ASN A 172 14.02 20.85 -5.79
C ASN A 172 13.60 22.32 -6.00
N ALA A 173 13.39 23.02 -4.91
CA ALA A 173 13.20 24.47 -4.86
C ALA A 173 14.48 25.16 -4.34
N PRO A 174 14.61 26.49 -4.40
CA PRO A 174 15.74 27.20 -3.81
C PRO A 174 15.95 26.89 -2.31
N GLU A 175 14.87 26.65 -1.59
CA GLU A 175 14.87 26.31 -0.16
C GLU A 175 15.22 24.83 0.12
N GLY A 176 15.26 23.98 -0.90
CA GLY A 176 15.46 22.54 -0.81
C GLY A 176 14.31 21.71 -1.36
N LEU A 177 14.32 20.42 -1.08
CA LEU A 177 13.23 19.52 -1.51
C LEU A 177 11.89 20.01 -0.95
N THR A 178 10.93 20.23 -1.84
CA THR A 178 9.63 20.82 -1.53
C THR A 178 8.52 19.96 -2.13
N SER A 179 7.36 19.94 -1.48
CA SER A 179 6.20 19.13 -1.89
C SER A 179 4.99 20.01 -2.20
N PHE A 180 4.24 19.64 -3.26
CA PHE A 180 3.10 20.37 -3.78
C PHE A 180 1.92 19.43 -4.03
N LEU A 181 0.72 19.85 -3.61
CA LEU A 181 -0.54 19.20 -4.01
C LEU A 181 -0.94 19.75 -5.39
N VAL A 182 -0.83 18.93 -6.41
CA VAL A 182 -1.05 19.33 -7.79
C VAL A 182 -2.34 18.71 -8.32
N ASP A 183 -3.26 19.57 -8.76
CA ASP A 183 -4.44 19.17 -9.51
C ASP A 183 -4.01 18.65 -10.89
N THR A 184 -4.30 17.39 -11.20
CA THR A 184 -3.81 16.75 -12.43
C THR A 184 -4.53 17.22 -13.69
N SER A 185 -5.59 18.01 -13.56
CA SER A 185 -6.26 18.67 -14.68
C SER A 185 -5.55 19.92 -15.19
N LEU A 186 -4.50 20.39 -14.48
CA LEU A 186 -3.74 21.57 -14.88
C LEU A 186 -3.00 21.33 -16.21
N PRO A 187 -2.90 22.37 -17.07
CA PRO A 187 -2.17 22.29 -18.32
C PRO A 187 -0.68 22.01 -18.07
N GLY A 188 -0.06 21.27 -18.98
CA GLY A 188 1.36 20.89 -18.90
C GLY A 188 1.59 19.54 -18.21
N ILE A 189 0.56 18.84 -17.74
CA ILE A 189 0.67 17.48 -17.20
C ILE A 189 0.26 16.47 -18.26
N THR A 190 1.15 15.50 -18.52
CA THR A 190 0.85 14.36 -19.39
C THR A 190 1.29 13.06 -18.73
N THR A 191 0.62 11.95 -19.06
CA THR A 191 0.87 10.64 -18.46
C THR A 191 1.06 9.57 -19.53
N GLU A 192 1.99 8.65 -19.28
CA GLU A 192 2.20 7.45 -20.07
C GLU A 192 2.07 6.22 -19.18
N VAL A 193 1.05 5.38 -19.43
CA VAL A 193 0.80 4.17 -18.65
C VAL A 193 1.89 3.14 -18.90
N THR A 194 2.47 2.58 -17.85
CA THR A 194 3.46 1.51 -17.94
C THR A 194 2.80 0.14 -17.78
N ASP A 195 3.26 -0.86 -18.54
CA ASP A 195 2.75 -2.23 -18.46
C ASP A 195 3.57 -3.03 -17.43
N ALA A 196 3.20 -2.87 -16.16
CA ALA A 196 3.85 -3.54 -15.04
C ALA A 196 3.35 -4.98 -14.86
N ILE A 197 4.19 -5.86 -14.28
CA ILE A 197 3.84 -7.26 -13.99
C ILE A 197 2.77 -7.41 -12.90
N GLY A 198 2.68 -6.45 -11.98
CA GLY A 198 1.68 -6.35 -10.90
C GLY A 198 1.20 -4.92 -10.76
N SER A 199 0.38 -4.65 -9.78
CA SER A 199 -0.29 -3.35 -9.56
C SER A 199 -1.12 -2.88 -10.76
N ARG A 200 -1.65 -3.82 -11.53
CA ARG A 200 -2.38 -3.55 -12.78
C ARG A 200 -3.72 -2.85 -12.53
N LEU A 201 -4.27 -3.03 -11.34
CA LEU A 201 -5.50 -2.36 -10.93
C LEU A 201 -5.26 -0.89 -10.49
N ILE A 202 -4.03 -0.51 -10.13
CA ILE A 202 -3.65 0.85 -9.75
C ILE A 202 -2.74 1.53 -10.76
N ARG A 203 -2.81 1.12 -11.99
CA ARG A 203 -2.08 1.59 -13.18
C ARG A 203 -0.90 2.51 -12.88
N THR A 204 0.30 1.95 -12.92
CA THR A 204 1.53 2.73 -12.79
C THR A 204 1.76 3.54 -14.07
N ALA A 205 2.18 4.78 -13.96
CA ALA A 205 2.46 5.64 -15.09
C ALA A 205 3.75 6.45 -14.89
N ASP A 206 4.35 6.85 -16.00
CA ASP A 206 5.28 7.98 -16.02
C ASP A 206 4.45 9.26 -16.18
N VAL A 207 4.81 10.31 -15.43
CA VAL A 207 4.08 11.58 -15.38
C VAL A 207 5.04 12.72 -15.66
N HIS A 208 4.72 13.51 -16.69
CA HIS A 208 5.55 14.62 -17.14
C HIS A 208 4.90 15.95 -16.74
N PHE A 209 5.70 16.83 -16.17
CA PHE A 209 5.34 18.20 -15.76
C PHE A 209 6.14 19.19 -16.61
N ASP A 210 5.46 19.83 -17.55
CA ASP A 210 6.03 20.83 -18.43
C ASP A 210 5.51 22.22 -18.07
N HIS A 211 6.30 22.97 -17.28
CA HIS A 211 6.01 24.32 -16.81
C HIS A 211 4.64 24.46 -16.14
N VAL A 212 4.27 23.50 -15.30
CA VAL A 212 2.98 23.49 -14.60
C VAL A 212 2.95 24.59 -13.55
N ARG A 213 2.00 25.51 -13.68
CA ARG A 213 1.81 26.59 -12.71
C ARG A 213 0.94 26.15 -11.56
N VAL A 214 1.43 26.30 -10.33
CA VAL A 214 0.69 26.05 -9.09
C VAL A 214 0.80 27.26 -8.16
N ARG A 215 -0.17 27.45 -7.28
CA ARG A 215 -0.20 28.55 -6.33
C ARG A 215 0.70 28.27 -5.13
N ASP A 216 1.13 29.29 -4.40
CA ASP A 216 1.81 29.12 -3.12
C ASP A 216 0.94 28.36 -2.09
N ALA A 217 -0.39 28.52 -2.16
CA ALA A 217 -1.36 27.79 -1.36
C ALA A 217 -1.44 26.27 -1.66
N ASP A 218 -0.82 25.80 -2.74
CA ASP A 218 -0.75 24.40 -3.11
C ASP A 218 0.51 23.69 -2.54
N LEU A 219 1.39 24.42 -1.82
CA LEU A 219 2.48 23.83 -1.02
C LEU A 219 1.89 22.92 0.07
N LEU A 220 2.43 21.70 0.21
CA LEU A 220 2.13 20.84 1.35
C LEU A 220 3.31 20.86 2.33
N GLY A 221 3.09 21.48 3.49
CA GLY A 221 4.16 21.78 4.43
C GLY A 221 5.02 22.98 3.98
N PRO A 222 6.14 23.27 4.67
CA PRO A 222 7.00 24.40 4.35
C PRO A 222 7.87 24.14 3.09
N ALA A 223 8.21 25.20 2.37
CA ALA A 223 9.25 25.12 1.33
C ALA A 223 10.56 24.63 1.94
N GLY A 224 11.25 23.70 1.26
CA GLY A 224 12.43 22.99 1.79
C GLY A 224 12.12 21.85 2.77
N GLY A 225 10.86 21.66 3.19
CA GLY A 225 10.41 20.64 4.13
C GLY A 225 10.03 19.29 3.51
N GLY A 226 10.17 19.13 2.20
CA GLY A 226 9.66 17.94 1.47
C GLY A 226 10.19 16.60 1.97
N LEU A 227 11.41 16.53 2.48
CA LEU A 227 11.94 15.30 3.08
C LEU A 227 11.21 14.95 4.37
N GLN A 228 10.88 15.92 5.21
CA GLN A 228 10.12 15.70 6.45
C GLN A 228 8.70 15.27 6.13
N THR A 229 8.06 15.95 5.18
CA THR A 229 6.72 15.57 4.68
C THR A 229 6.73 14.11 4.21
N PHE A 230 7.65 13.73 3.34
CA PHE A 230 7.78 12.37 2.83
C PHE A 230 7.94 11.33 3.97
N LEU A 231 8.87 11.57 4.89
CA LEU A 231 9.18 10.61 5.95
C LEU A 231 8.05 10.47 6.98
N SER A 232 7.18 11.46 7.15
CA SER A 232 6.10 11.45 8.14
C SER A 232 5.12 10.29 7.97
N THR A 233 4.90 9.83 6.75
CA THR A 233 3.95 8.74 6.46
C THR A 233 4.62 7.36 6.30
N PHE A 234 5.94 7.27 6.42
CA PHE A 234 6.66 6.02 6.14
C PHE A 234 6.21 4.83 7.01
N ASN A 235 5.87 5.10 8.27
CA ASN A 235 5.38 4.06 9.17
C ASN A 235 4.00 3.54 8.75
N VAL A 236 3.10 4.43 8.33
CA VAL A 236 1.78 4.07 7.80
C VAL A 236 1.93 3.27 6.52
N SER A 237 2.80 3.71 5.60
CA SER A 237 3.11 2.99 4.37
C SER A 237 3.57 1.56 4.63
N ARG A 238 4.51 1.37 5.56
CA ARG A 238 5.02 0.04 5.92
C ARG A 238 3.95 -0.86 6.55
N LEU A 239 3.09 -0.30 7.40
CA LEU A 239 1.96 -1.04 7.99
C LEU A 239 0.98 -1.50 6.92
N GLY A 240 0.62 -0.63 5.98
CA GLY A 240 -0.25 -0.97 4.86
C GLY A 240 0.36 -2.05 3.96
N ASN A 241 1.62 -1.87 3.54
CA ASN A 241 2.34 -2.86 2.72
C ASN A 241 2.47 -4.22 3.42
N ALA A 242 2.77 -4.24 4.73
CA ALA A 242 2.83 -5.48 5.50
C ALA A 242 1.48 -6.20 5.53
N SER A 243 0.41 -5.45 5.72
CA SER A 243 -0.94 -6.00 5.80
C SER A 243 -1.41 -6.57 4.46
N GLU A 244 -1.18 -5.87 3.37
CA GLU A 244 -1.53 -6.33 2.03
C GLU A 244 -0.72 -7.57 1.63
N LEU A 245 0.59 -7.64 1.95
CA LEU A 245 1.43 -8.83 1.77
C LEU A 245 0.89 -10.04 2.55
N ILE A 246 0.50 -9.85 3.81
CA ILE A 246 -0.12 -10.90 4.61
C ILE A 246 -1.44 -11.36 3.98
N GLY A 247 -2.26 -10.44 3.51
CA GLY A 247 -3.51 -10.72 2.80
C GLY A 247 -3.30 -11.54 1.53
N LEU A 248 -2.33 -11.16 0.69
CA LEU A 248 -1.95 -11.89 -0.52
C LEU A 248 -1.42 -13.28 -0.22
N GLY A 249 -0.56 -13.44 0.79
CA GLY A 249 -0.08 -14.73 1.24
C GLY A 249 -1.20 -15.65 1.71
N ARG A 250 -2.17 -15.11 2.47
CA ARG A 250 -3.38 -15.84 2.88
C ARG A 250 -4.20 -16.26 1.66
N ARG A 251 -4.43 -15.36 0.71
CA ARG A 251 -5.15 -15.66 -0.52
C ARG A 251 -4.51 -16.82 -1.28
N ALA A 252 -3.19 -16.78 -1.48
CA ALA A 252 -2.44 -17.84 -2.15
C ALA A 252 -2.66 -19.20 -1.46
N MET A 253 -2.52 -19.24 -0.13
CA MET A 253 -2.71 -20.46 0.66
C MET A 253 -4.15 -20.96 0.64
N GLU A 254 -5.14 -20.09 0.80
CA GLU A 254 -6.57 -20.45 0.80
C GLU A 254 -7.01 -21.06 -0.53
N LEU A 255 -6.54 -20.49 -1.65
CA LEU A 255 -6.81 -21.01 -2.98
C LEU A 255 -6.16 -22.36 -3.22
N ALA A 256 -4.87 -22.47 -2.87
CA ALA A 256 -4.11 -23.70 -3.06
C ALA A 256 -4.60 -24.85 -2.17
N LEU A 257 -4.99 -24.56 -0.92
CA LEU A 257 -5.57 -25.57 -0.01
C LEU A 257 -6.89 -26.12 -0.54
N ARG A 258 -7.79 -25.25 -1.03
CA ARG A 258 -9.05 -25.69 -1.65
C ARG A 258 -8.81 -26.63 -2.84
N TYR A 259 -7.83 -26.31 -3.69
CA TYR A 259 -7.45 -27.17 -4.80
C TYR A 259 -6.85 -28.49 -4.31
N ALA A 260 -5.88 -28.44 -3.40
CA ALA A 260 -5.16 -29.61 -2.91
C ALA A 260 -6.04 -30.61 -2.14
N GLN A 261 -7.09 -30.13 -1.46
CA GLN A 261 -8.09 -30.96 -0.79
C GLN A 261 -8.99 -31.76 -1.74
N GLN A 262 -9.04 -31.37 -3.03
CA GLN A 262 -9.85 -32.03 -4.05
C GLN A 262 -8.99 -32.73 -5.12
N ARG A 263 -7.68 -32.46 -5.15
CA ARG A 263 -6.77 -33.03 -6.14
C ARG A 263 -6.22 -34.37 -5.68
N GLN A 264 -6.56 -35.43 -6.41
CA GLN A 264 -6.10 -36.79 -6.16
C GLN A 264 -4.79 -37.09 -6.92
N VAL A 265 -3.87 -37.77 -6.27
CA VAL A 265 -2.63 -38.29 -6.83
C VAL A 265 -2.49 -39.76 -6.40
N GLY A 266 -2.73 -40.70 -7.30
CA GLY A 266 -2.91 -42.12 -6.95
C GLY A 266 -4.13 -42.28 -6.03
N ASP A 267 -3.96 -42.93 -4.90
CA ASP A 267 -5.01 -43.16 -3.90
C ASP A 267 -5.10 -42.03 -2.82
N ASN A 268 -4.23 -41.04 -2.89
CA ASN A 268 -4.12 -39.97 -1.89
C ASN A 268 -4.53 -38.62 -2.44
N MET A 269 -4.97 -37.74 -1.55
CA MET A 269 -5.11 -36.30 -1.87
C MET A 269 -3.75 -35.61 -1.79
N VAL A 270 -3.58 -34.46 -2.46
CA VAL A 270 -2.32 -33.68 -2.37
C VAL A 270 -2.02 -33.31 -0.92
N THR A 271 -3.04 -33.06 -0.11
CA THR A 271 -2.90 -32.74 1.34
C THR A 271 -2.44 -33.92 2.21
N ASP A 272 -2.46 -35.14 1.72
CA ASP A 272 -2.04 -36.32 2.49
C ASP A 272 -0.51 -36.51 2.49
N PHE A 273 0.20 -35.85 1.57
CA PHE A 273 1.65 -35.93 1.50
C PHE A 273 2.32 -35.08 2.59
N GLN A 274 3.15 -35.73 3.42
CA GLN A 274 3.81 -35.05 4.56
C GLN A 274 4.66 -33.85 4.13
N GLY A 275 5.31 -33.89 2.96
CA GLY A 275 6.06 -32.76 2.44
C GLY A 275 5.19 -31.53 2.20
N ILE A 276 3.95 -31.72 1.73
CA ILE A 276 2.96 -30.65 1.58
C ILE A 276 2.52 -30.11 2.95
N GLN A 277 2.27 -30.99 3.91
CA GLN A 277 1.88 -30.61 5.27
C GLN A 277 2.94 -29.73 5.94
N TRP A 278 4.23 -30.07 5.78
CA TRP A 278 5.33 -29.23 6.28
C TRP A 278 5.38 -27.85 5.62
N MET A 279 5.22 -27.79 4.30
CA MET A 279 5.20 -26.51 3.58
C MET A 279 4.04 -25.63 4.03
N VAL A 280 2.87 -26.22 4.29
CA VAL A 280 1.70 -25.48 4.83
C VAL A 280 2.00 -24.95 6.23
N ALA A 281 2.59 -25.80 7.12
CA ALA A 281 2.94 -25.40 8.48
C ALA A 281 3.97 -24.24 8.50
N ASP A 282 5.01 -24.34 7.66
CA ASP A 282 6.06 -23.30 7.55
C ASP A 282 5.47 -21.96 7.06
N SER A 283 4.64 -22.01 6.01
CA SER A 283 4.01 -20.80 5.46
C SER A 283 3.02 -20.16 6.45
N TRP A 284 2.23 -20.99 7.14
CA TRP A 284 1.32 -20.50 8.17
C TRP A 284 2.09 -19.83 9.32
N THR A 285 3.17 -20.47 9.78
CA THR A 285 4.02 -19.96 10.88
C THR A 285 4.63 -18.61 10.50
N ALA A 286 5.16 -18.49 9.26
CA ALA A 286 5.75 -17.25 8.79
C ALA A 286 4.71 -16.10 8.68
N LEU A 287 3.53 -16.37 8.11
CA LEU A 287 2.43 -15.41 8.02
C LEU A 287 1.90 -15.02 9.41
N HIS A 288 1.83 -15.98 10.34
CA HIS A 288 1.39 -15.72 11.71
C HIS A 288 2.38 -14.81 12.46
N ALA A 289 3.67 -15.07 12.35
CA ALA A 289 4.71 -14.22 12.92
C ALA A 289 4.67 -12.80 12.35
N ALA A 290 4.47 -12.67 11.04
CA ALA A 290 4.29 -11.37 10.37
C ALA A 290 3.05 -10.62 10.91
N SER A 291 1.94 -11.34 11.11
CA SER A 291 0.70 -10.77 11.66
C SER A 291 0.87 -10.27 13.09
N LEU A 292 1.57 -11.03 13.95
CA LEU A 292 1.89 -10.60 15.32
C LEU A 292 2.75 -9.34 15.34
N ALA A 293 3.81 -9.29 14.52
CA ALA A 293 4.68 -8.13 14.43
C ALA A 293 3.96 -6.88 13.90
N ARG A 294 3.07 -7.06 12.90
CA ARG A 294 2.26 -5.98 12.34
C ARG A 294 1.23 -5.46 13.34
N ASP A 295 0.52 -6.35 14.04
CA ASP A 295 -0.49 -5.97 15.04
C ASP A 295 0.15 -5.19 16.19
N LEU A 296 1.32 -5.65 16.67
CA LEU A 296 2.09 -4.95 17.70
C LEU A 296 2.51 -3.55 17.20
N ALA A 297 3.04 -3.46 15.97
CA ALA A 297 3.44 -2.19 15.40
C ALA A 297 2.26 -1.21 15.24
N ALA A 298 1.07 -1.70 14.88
CA ALA A 298 -0.13 -0.90 14.79
C ALA A 298 -0.55 -0.35 16.17
N GLN A 299 -0.51 -1.19 17.23
CA GLN A 299 -0.82 -0.75 18.59
C GLN A 299 0.17 0.31 19.10
N ILE A 300 1.48 0.14 18.87
CA ILE A 300 2.51 1.11 19.24
C ILE A 300 2.30 2.44 18.50
N TYR A 301 1.95 2.37 17.20
CA TYR A 301 1.64 3.57 16.40
C TYR A 301 0.44 4.34 16.97
N ASP A 302 -0.65 3.64 17.31
CA ASP A 302 -1.86 4.26 17.88
C ASP A 302 -1.63 4.88 19.26
N GLN A 303 -0.61 4.42 19.99
CA GLN A 303 -0.16 5.01 21.25
C GLN A 303 0.75 6.23 21.06
N GLY A 304 1.09 6.61 19.83
CA GLY A 304 1.98 7.73 19.53
C GLY A 304 3.45 7.50 19.91
N GLN A 305 3.85 6.24 20.06
CA GLN A 305 5.22 5.87 20.44
C GLN A 305 6.13 5.70 19.21
N GLU A 306 7.46 5.65 19.46
CA GLU A 306 8.44 5.38 18.40
C GLU A 306 8.22 3.97 17.80
N VAL A 307 7.94 3.90 16.52
CA VAL A 307 7.45 2.68 15.88
C VAL A 307 8.23 2.25 14.65
N ALA A 308 9.20 3.04 14.20
CA ALA A 308 9.86 2.83 12.91
C ALA A 308 10.60 1.49 12.81
N LEU A 309 11.20 1.00 13.90
CA LEU A 309 11.84 -0.31 13.94
C LEU A 309 10.79 -1.43 13.80
N HIS A 310 9.68 -1.31 14.54
CA HIS A 310 8.59 -2.30 14.54
C HIS A 310 7.90 -2.39 13.17
N THR A 311 7.55 -1.27 12.55
CA THR A 311 6.93 -1.26 11.21
C THR A 311 7.86 -1.79 10.15
N THR A 312 9.17 -1.51 10.27
CA THR A 312 10.19 -2.04 9.36
C THR A 312 10.33 -3.56 9.49
N ALA A 313 10.39 -4.08 10.71
CA ALA A 313 10.47 -5.52 10.99
C ALA A 313 9.19 -6.24 10.54
N ALA A 314 8.01 -5.67 10.81
CA ALA A 314 6.73 -6.20 10.39
C ALA A 314 6.64 -6.35 8.86
N LYS A 315 7.05 -5.33 8.11
CA LYS A 315 7.09 -5.40 6.64
C LYS A 315 8.08 -6.46 6.15
N GLN A 316 9.27 -6.54 6.74
CA GLN A 316 10.26 -7.56 6.35
C GLN A 316 9.74 -8.98 6.59
N LEU A 317 9.10 -9.25 7.72
CA LEU A 317 8.46 -10.53 8.02
C LEU A 317 7.30 -10.83 7.07
N ALA A 318 6.50 -9.82 6.72
CA ALA A 318 5.39 -9.98 5.78
C ALA A 318 5.87 -10.37 4.37
N VAL A 319 6.98 -9.80 3.88
CA VAL A 319 7.62 -10.22 2.62
C VAL A 319 8.03 -11.69 2.69
N ILE A 320 8.72 -12.12 3.76
CA ILE A 320 9.15 -13.52 3.94
C ILE A 320 7.95 -14.46 3.97
N GLY A 321 6.91 -14.12 4.72
CA GLY A 321 5.70 -14.94 4.84
C GLY A 321 4.93 -15.05 3.53
N ALA A 322 4.75 -13.94 2.81
CA ALA A 322 4.03 -13.92 1.54
C ALA A 322 4.79 -14.69 0.44
N GLU A 323 6.12 -14.53 0.33
CA GLU A 323 6.94 -15.30 -0.61
C GLU A 323 6.94 -16.81 -0.29
N SER A 324 6.94 -17.19 1.00
CA SER A 324 6.81 -18.59 1.41
C SER A 324 5.45 -19.16 1.00
N ALA A 325 4.37 -18.43 1.28
CA ALA A 325 3.01 -18.81 0.95
C ALA A 325 2.80 -18.96 -0.57
N SER A 326 3.32 -18.03 -1.37
CA SER A 326 3.26 -18.11 -2.83
C SER A 326 3.96 -19.36 -3.35
N ARG A 327 5.20 -19.64 -2.94
CA ARG A 327 5.93 -20.86 -3.33
C ARG A 327 5.19 -22.14 -2.94
N THR A 328 4.64 -22.18 -1.75
CA THR A 328 3.85 -23.32 -1.26
C THR A 328 2.60 -23.52 -2.11
N ALA A 329 1.92 -22.44 -2.48
CA ALA A 329 0.75 -22.50 -3.35
C ALA A 329 1.08 -23.10 -4.73
N TYR A 330 2.19 -22.70 -5.36
CA TYR A 330 2.65 -23.30 -6.61
C TYR A 330 3.00 -24.79 -6.46
N SER A 331 3.64 -25.18 -5.35
CA SER A 331 3.97 -26.58 -5.09
C SER A 331 2.73 -27.47 -4.90
N MET A 332 1.68 -26.93 -4.26
CA MET A 332 0.43 -27.64 -4.02
C MET A 332 -0.43 -27.78 -5.28
N THR A 333 -0.36 -26.81 -6.18
CA THR A 333 -1.22 -26.72 -7.37
C THR A 333 -0.54 -27.22 -8.64
N GLY A 334 0.80 -27.28 -8.66
CA GLY A 334 1.57 -27.76 -9.82
C GLY A 334 1.21 -27.00 -11.09
N GLY A 335 1.00 -27.73 -12.19
CA GLY A 335 0.66 -27.15 -13.49
C GLY A 335 -0.62 -26.30 -13.51
N HIS A 336 -1.55 -26.52 -12.57
CA HIS A 336 -2.79 -25.73 -12.49
C HIS A 336 -2.51 -24.25 -12.27
N SER A 337 -1.51 -23.89 -11.47
CA SER A 337 -1.17 -22.49 -11.17
C SER A 337 -0.51 -21.71 -12.31
N LEU A 338 -0.10 -22.40 -13.39
CA LEU A 338 0.69 -21.79 -14.48
C LEU A 338 -0.15 -21.18 -15.60
N TYR A 339 -1.48 -21.21 -15.49
CA TYR A 339 -2.38 -20.68 -16.50
C TYR A 339 -2.86 -19.26 -16.15
N PHE A 340 -3.04 -18.40 -17.15
CA PHE A 340 -3.44 -17.01 -16.97
C PHE A 340 -4.87 -16.80 -16.44
N ASP A 341 -5.72 -17.83 -16.50
CA ASP A 341 -7.05 -17.82 -15.90
C ASP A 341 -7.04 -18.16 -14.40
N GLN A 342 -5.84 -18.49 -13.87
CA GLN A 342 -5.62 -18.77 -12.47
C GLN A 342 -4.94 -17.58 -11.76
N PRO A 343 -5.32 -17.27 -10.52
CA PRO A 343 -4.87 -16.03 -9.87
C PRO A 343 -3.45 -16.09 -9.27
N TYR A 344 -2.77 -17.24 -9.30
CA TYR A 344 -1.50 -17.44 -8.59
C TYR A 344 -0.37 -16.54 -9.10
N THR A 345 -0.28 -16.38 -10.44
CA THR A 345 0.73 -15.53 -11.07
C THR A 345 0.50 -14.06 -10.71
N ASP A 346 -0.75 -13.61 -10.69
CA ASP A 346 -1.08 -12.23 -10.31
C ASP A 346 -0.74 -11.97 -8.84
N ILE A 347 -1.06 -12.92 -7.95
CA ILE A 347 -0.71 -12.83 -6.52
C ILE A 347 0.81 -12.75 -6.34
N ASP A 348 1.58 -13.62 -7.02
CA ASP A 348 3.04 -13.65 -6.94
C ASP A 348 3.68 -12.36 -7.48
N ASN A 349 3.15 -11.83 -8.57
CA ASN A 349 3.60 -10.57 -9.14
C ASN A 349 3.31 -9.40 -8.21
N GLU A 350 2.15 -9.36 -7.55
CA GLU A 350 1.81 -8.32 -6.58
C GLU A 350 2.73 -8.38 -5.35
N ILE A 351 3.05 -9.58 -4.86
CA ILE A 351 4.04 -9.77 -3.77
C ILE A 351 5.40 -9.19 -4.18
N LYS A 352 5.85 -9.39 -5.43
CA LYS A 352 7.12 -8.83 -5.94
C LYS A 352 7.09 -7.30 -5.98
N VAL A 353 5.99 -6.70 -6.39
CA VAL A 353 5.82 -5.24 -6.38
C VAL A 353 5.90 -4.69 -4.96
N LEU A 354 5.12 -5.25 -4.04
CA LEU A 354 5.08 -4.80 -2.65
C LEU A 354 6.40 -5.06 -1.88
N LYS A 355 7.21 -6.03 -2.30
CA LYS A 355 8.56 -6.24 -1.78
C LYS A 355 9.46 -5.03 -2.02
N VAL A 356 9.26 -4.32 -3.13
CA VAL A 356 10.04 -3.15 -3.52
C VAL A 356 9.40 -1.84 -3.04
N ALA A 357 8.08 -1.72 -3.14
CA ALA A 357 7.33 -0.52 -2.78
C ALA A 357 7.46 -0.16 -1.29
N GLY A 358 7.47 1.14 -0.95
CA GLY A 358 7.58 1.63 0.43
C GLY A 358 8.91 1.29 1.12
N GLY A 359 9.97 1.07 0.34
CA GLY A 359 11.31 0.65 0.76
C GLY A 359 11.54 -0.84 0.54
N SER A 360 12.57 -1.17 -0.28
CA SER A 360 12.92 -2.56 -0.58
C SER A 360 13.38 -3.32 0.66
N SER A 361 13.37 -4.66 0.57
CA SER A 361 13.88 -5.54 1.64
C SER A 361 15.31 -5.18 2.08
N GLU A 362 16.15 -4.74 1.14
CA GLU A 362 17.53 -4.34 1.41
C GLU A 362 17.59 -3.03 2.22
N ILE A 363 16.77 -2.04 1.86
CA ILE A 363 16.64 -0.79 2.62
C ILE A 363 16.13 -1.06 4.04
N MET A 364 15.15 -1.93 4.20
CA MET A 364 14.63 -2.30 5.52
C MET A 364 15.69 -3.00 6.37
N ARG A 365 16.42 -3.97 5.81
CA ARG A 365 17.52 -4.66 6.49
C ARG A 365 18.62 -3.69 6.91
N ASN A 366 19.00 -2.75 6.02
CA ASN A 366 19.97 -1.71 6.34
C ASN A 366 19.49 -0.81 7.49
N TYR A 367 18.20 -0.44 7.50
CA TYR A 367 17.62 0.37 8.57
C TYR A 367 17.68 -0.37 9.92
N ILE A 368 17.21 -1.62 9.97
CA ILE A 368 17.22 -2.46 11.19
C ILE A 368 18.66 -2.64 11.69
N ALA A 369 19.58 -3.05 10.83
CA ALA A 369 20.97 -3.30 11.20
C ALA A 369 21.64 -2.04 11.77
N ARG A 370 21.47 -0.88 11.11
CA ARG A 370 22.04 0.39 11.58
C ARG A 370 21.47 0.82 12.93
N ARG A 371 20.20 0.53 13.20
CA ARG A 371 19.57 0.89 14.48
C ARG A 371 20.13 0.03 15.61
N ILE A 372 20.19 -1.31 15.41
CA ILE A 372 20.71 -2.26 16.40
C ILE A 372 22.22 -2.04 16.65
N LEU A 373 23.01 -1.81 15.61
CA LEU A 373 24.45 -1.57 15.75
C LEU A 373 24.79 -0.25 16.45
N LYS A 374 23.90 0.76 16.35
CA LYS A 374 24.06 2.03 17.07
C LYS A 374 23.76 1.92 18.55
N ASP A 375 22.83 1.09 18.92
CA ASP A 375 22.37 0.87 20.28
C ASP A 375 22.14 -0.63 20.51
N PRO A 376 23.21 -1.39 20.86
CA PRO A 376 23.11 -2.83 21.10
C PRO A 376 22.21 -3.22 22.27
N GLY A 377 21.91 -2.28 23.18
CA GLY A 377 20.96 -2.45 24.28
C GLY A 377 19.52 -2.09 23.92
N HIS A 378 19.28 -1.67 22.67
CA HIS A 378 17.95 -1.32 22.20
C HIS A 378 17.13 -2.59 21.93
N GLU A 379 16.53 -3.13 22.95
CA GLU A 379 15.66 -4.31 22.86
C GLU A 379 14.30 -4.02 22.18
N GLY A 380 14.12 -2.82 21.65
CA GLY A 380 12.88 -2.46 20.93
C GLY A 380 11.61 -2.48 21.79
N VAL A 381 11.79 -2.63 23.10
CA VAL A 381 10.69 -2.71 24.09
C VAL A 381 11.08 -1.84 25.28
N ASN A 382 10.72 -0.57 25.20
CA ASN A 382 10.49 0.27 26.38
C ASN A 382 9.18 0.99 26.18
#